data_499b681c13b37bcd40e3c836732e42ef
#
_entry.id   499b681c13b37bcd40e3c836732e42ef
#
_cell.length_a   1.000
_cell.length_b   1.000
_cell.length_c   1.000
_cell.angle_alpha   90.00
_cell.angle_beta   90.00
_cell.angle_gamma   90.00
#
_symmetry.space_group_name_H-M   'P 1'
#
loop_
_entity.id
_entity.type
_entity.pdbx_description
1 polymer ?
#
loop_
_entity_poly.entity_id
_entity_poly.type
_entity_poly.pdbx_seq_one_letter_code
_entity_poly.pdbx_strand_id
1 'polypeptide(L)'
;MSGERTRWESHYSSGGDDQLRPPSALLARHLPTLPRGRALDVACGGGRHALPLARNGFAVDAIDVAFAALARLRDAARADHLAISPLQADLEHFRLPTARYAVIVNVRYLQRTLYAAIRRALVPGGVVVFETFLREQAQLGHPKNRAFLLEPGELRANFTDFEVIEDTEGLVETESGNAYLARLVARRPARSDLD
;
A
#
# COMPACT_ATOMS: atom_id res chain seq x y z
N MET A 1 18.17 7.13 14.09
CA MET A 1 16.73 6.89 13.89
C MET A 1 16.23 7.98 12.96
N SER A 2 15.59 7.65 11.85
CA SER A 2 15.13 8.66 10.89
C SER A 2 14.04 9.53 11.53
N GLY A 3 14.01 10.82 11.21
CA GLY A 3 12.97 11.74 11.72
C GLY A 3 11.55 11.30 11.37
N GLU A 4 11.37 10.56 10.27
CA GLU A 4 10.11 9.96 9.83
C GLU A 4 9.59 8.93 10.84
N ARG A 5 10.45 8.04 11.34
CA ARG A 5 10.06 7.05 12.36
C ARG A 5 9.52 7.74 13.61
N THR A 6 10.23 8.75 14.13
CA THR A 6 9.80 9.49 15.32
C THR A 6 8.47 10.21 15.09
N ARG A 7 8.29 10.80 13.92
CA ARG A 7 7.05 11.48 13.52
C ARG A 7 5.86 10.53 13.49
N TRP A 8 5.98 9.37 12.82
CA TRP A 8 4.90 8.41 12.71
C TRP A 8 4.61 7.70 14.03
N GLU A 9 5.64 7.38 14.81
CA GLU A 9 5.45 6.85 16.16
C GLU A 9 4.64 7.81 17.03
N SER A 10 4.98 9.11 17.03
CA SER A 10 4.24 10.13 17.75
C SER A 10 2.80 10.27 17.26
N HIS A 11 2.58 10.24 15.94
CA HIS A 11 1.25 10.32 15.33
C HIS A 11 0.34 9.19 15.83
N TYR A 12 0.80 7.96 15.78
CA TYR A 12 0.00 6.81 16.22
C TYR A 12 -0.11 6.70 17.76
N SER A 13 0.90 7.11 18.50
CA SER A 13 0.82 7.15 19.98
C SER A 13 -0.17 8.18 20.50
N SER A 14 -0.38 9.29 19.78
CA SER A 14 -1.32 10.35 20.16
C SER A 14 -2.78 10.13 19.69
N GLY A 15 -3.11 8.96 19.18
CA GLY A 15 -4.48 8.62 18.80
C GLY A 15 -4.79 8.71 17.31
N GLY A 16 -3.79 8.90 16.44
CA GLY A 16 -3.97 8.76 14.99
C GLY A 16 -4.47 7.35 14.67
N ASP A 17 -5.73 7.22 14.25
CA ASP A 17 -6.36 5.93 14.03
C ASP A 17 -6.95 5.84 12.63
N ASP A 18 -6.29 5.07 11.76
CA ASP A 18 -6.78 4.73 10.45
C ASP A 18 -7.62 3.43 10.43
N GLN A 19 -7.67 2.68 11.55
CA GLN A 19 -8.38 1.39 11.60
C GLN A 19 -9.88 1.54 11.41
N LEU A 20 -10.46 2.63 11.90
CA LEU A 20 -11.90 2.91 11.82
C LEU A 20 -12.35 3.38 10.44
N ARG A 21 -11.40 3.69 9.54
CA ARG A 21 -11.73 4.09 8.19
C ARG A 21 -11.89 2.88 7.28
N PRO A 22 -12.84 2.88 6.34
CA PRO A 22 -12.91 1.84 5.33
C PRO A 22 -11.63 1.82 4.47
N PRO A 23 -11.31 0.69 3.82
CA PRO A 23 -10.16 0.65 2.89
C PRO A 23 -10.34 1.68 1.78
N SER A 24 -9.25 2.04 1.10
CA SER A 24 -9.38 2.93 -0.06
C SER A 24 -10.40 2.37 -1.05
N ALA A 25 -11.15 3.25 -1.70
CA ALA A 25 -12.16 2.85 -2.68
C ALA A 25 -11.55 2.01 -3.82
N LEU A 26 -10.28 2.27 -4.16
CA LEU A 26 -9.54 1.46 -5.13
C LEU A 26 -9.40 0.01 -4.64
N LEU A 27 -8.90 -0.21 -3.42
CA LEU A 27 -8.79 -1.57 -2.88
C LEU A 27 -10.15 -2.22 -2.72
N ALA A 28 -11.14 -1.51 -2.15
CA ALA A 28 -12.47 -2.07 -1.93
C ALA A 28 -13.11 -2.61 -3.22
N ARG A 29 -12.98 -1.85 -4.32
CA ARG A 29 -13.53 -2.23 -5.63
C ARG A 29 -12.87 -3.49 -6.20
N HIS A 30 -11.55 -3.62 -6.08
CA HIS A 30 -10.82 -4.73 -6.67
C HIS A 30 -10.70 -5.96 -5.76
N LEU A 31 -10.90 -5.80 -4.45
CA LEU A 31 -10.71 -6.86 -3.45
C LEU A 31 -11.37 -8.21 -3.81
N PRO A 32 -12.61 -8.26 -4.37
CA PRO A 32 -13.24 -9.53 -4.74
C PRO A 32 -12.55 -10.29 -5.87
N THR A 33 -11.81 -9.59 -6.73
CA THR A 33 -11.19 -10.13 -7.95
C THR A 33 -9.68 -10.33 -7.83
N LEU A 34 -9.07 -9.94 -6.69
CA LEU A 34 -7.64 -10.11 -6.46
C LEU A 34 -7.25 -11.60 -6.42
N PRO A 35 -6.08 -11.98 -6.96
CA PRO A 35 -5.60 -13.36 -6.94
C PRO A 35 -5.38 -13.83 -5.51
N ARG A 36 -5.80 -15.06 -5.20
CA ARG A 36 -5.65 -15.64 -3.87
C ARG A 36 -4.20 -15.92 -3.54
N GLY A 37 -3.84 -15.77 -2.28
CA GLY A 37 -2.49 -16.05 -1.79
C GLY A 37 -2.06 -15.11 -0.66
N ARG A 38 -0.75 -14.93 -0.53
CA ARG A 38 -0.19 -14.01 0.46
C ARG A 38 -0.26 -12.58 -0.05
N ALA A 39 -0.69 -11.67 0.81
CA ALA A 39 -0.69 -10.24 0.52
C ALA A 39 0.38 -9.49 1.33
N LEU A 40 0.83 -8.35 0.81
CA LEU A 40 1.66 -7.39 1.52
C LEU A 40 0.91 -6.05 1.60
N ASP A 41 0.83 -5.48 2.79
CA ASP A 41 0.39 -4.10 3.02
C ASP A 41 1.63 -3.26 3.36
N VAL A 42 1.98 -2.33 2.46
CA VAL A 42 3.18 -1.48 2.54
C VAL A 42 2.85 -0.20 3.27
N ALA A 43 3.62 0.14 4.32
CA ALA A 43 3.35 1.26 5.21
C ALA A 43 1.90 1.19 5.76
N CYS A 44 1.59 0.05 6.39
CA CYS A 44 0.24 -0.37 6.69
C CYS A 44 -0.47 0.47 7.78
N GLY A 45 0.28 1.30 8.53
CA GLY A 45 -0.26 2.02 9.67
C GLY A 45 -0.97 1.09 10.66
N GLY A 46 -2.13 1.49 11.15
CA GLY A 46 -2.98 0.69 12.02
C GLY A 46 -3.72 -0.45 11.33
N GLY A 47 -3.48 -0.71 10.03
CA GLY A 47 -4.04 -1.87 9.32
C GLY A 47 -5.32 -1.60 8.54
N ARG A 48 -5.57 -0.37 8.15
CA ARG A 48 -6.74 0.04 7.34
C ARG A 48 -6.98 -0.86 6.13
N HIS A 49 -5.91 -1.35 5.49
CA HIS A 49 -5.97 -2.23 4.32
C HIS A 49 -5.68 -3.70 4.69
N ALA A 50 -4.77 -3.95 5.63
CA ALA A 50 -4.43 -5.29 6.09
C ALA A 50 -5.63 -6.04 6.68
N LEU A 51 -6.46 -5.37 7.50
CA LEU A 51 -7.64 -5.99 8.11
C LEU A 51 -8.68 -6.46 7.08
N PRO A 52 -9.13 -5.62 6.12
CA PRO A 52 -10.05 -6.07 5.06
C PRO A 52 -9.47 -7.19 4.20
N LEU A 53 -8.18 -7.13 3.85
CA LEU A 53 -7.52 -8.21 3.13
C LEU A 53 -7.62 -9.54 3.90
N ALA A 54 -7.26 -9.53 5.18
CA ALA A 54 -7.29 -10.74 6.00
C ALA A 54 -8.72 -11.28 6.22
N ARG A 55 -9.71 -10.39 6.42
CA ARG A 55 -11.14 -10.77 6.49
C ARG A 55 -11.64 -11.39 5.19
N ASN A 56 -11.00 -11.11 4.05
CA ASN A 56 -11.27 -11.73 2.76
C ASN A 56 -10.39 -12.96 2.48
N GLY A 57 -9.72 -13.52 3.51
CA GLY A 57 -9.01 -14.79 3.45
C GLY A 57 -7.56 -14.71 2.95
N PHE A 58 -6.97 -13.52 2.89
CA PHE A 58 -5.54 -13.38 2.61
C PHE A 58 -4.70 -13.61 3.88
N ALA A 59 -3.56 -14.29 3.73
CA ALA A 59 -2.49 -14.21 4.73
C ALA A 59 -1.69 -12.93 4.46
N VAL A 60 -1.70 -11.98 5.41
CA VAL A 60 -1.16 -10.63 5.19
C VAL A 60 0.12 -10.41 5.98
N ASP A 61 1.21 -10.07 5.27
CA ASP A 61 2.38 -9.45 5.89
C ASP A 61 2.12 -7.92 5.88
N ALA A 62 2.22 -7.26 7.01
CA ALA A 62 1.90 -5.84 7.16
C ALA A 62 3.13 -5.10 7.72
N ILE A 63 3.72 -4.20 6.92
CA ILE A 63 4.98 -3.54 7.26
C ILE A 63 4.73 -2.06 7.56
N ASP A 64 5.25 -1.61 8.69
CA ASP A 64 5.30 -0.19 9.06
C ASP A 64 6.53 0.13 9.92
N VAL A 65 6.91 1.39 9.97
CA VAL A 65 7.99 1.88 10.81
C VAL A 65 7.53 2.17 12.24
N ALA A 66 6.23 2.46 12.43
CA ALA A 66 5.63 2.83 13.71
C ALA A 66 5.20 1.61 14.51
N PHE A 67 5.85 1.37 15.64
CA PHE A 67 5.50 0.27 16.54
C PHE A 67 4.10 0.41 17.13
N ALA A 68 3.70 1.63 17.51
CA ALA A 68 2.36 1.90 18.06
C ALA A 68 1.24 1.51 17.10
N ALA A 69 1.41 1.77 15.80
CA ALA A 69 0.46 1.36 14.77
C ALA A 69 0.35 -0.17 14.67
N LEU A 70 1.50 -0.84 14.61
CA LEU A 70 1.57 -2.30 14.51
C LEU A 70 1.04 -3.01 15.75
N ALA A 71 1.21 -2.43 16.94
CA ALA A 71 0.63 -2.98 18.17
C ALA A 71 -0.90 -3.01 18.10
N ARG A 72 -1.52 -1.91 17.64
CA ARG A 72 -2.97 -1.83 17.42
C ARG A 72 -3.45 -2.84 16.37
N LEU A 73 -2.74 -2.91 15.23
CA LEU A 73 -3.06 -3.89 14.19
C LEU A 73 -3.00 -5.32 14.72
N ARG A 74 -1.94 -5.65 15.48
CA ARG A 74 -1.78 -6.97 16.09
C ARG A 74 -2.95 -7.31 17.03
N ASP A 75 -3.36 -6.35 17.86
CA ASP A 75 -4.42 -6.57 18.85
C ASP A 75 -5.79 -6.75 18.14
N ALA A 76 -6.08 -5.96 17.10
CA ALA A 76 -7.25 -6.14 16.25
C ALA A 76 -7.23 -7.48 15.49
N ALA A 77 -6.09 -7.87 14.93
CA ALA A 77 -5.94 -9.13 14.24
C ALA A 77 -6.15 -10.35 15.15
N ARG A 78 -5.68 -10.27 16.40
CA ARG A 78 -5.90 -11.32 17.41
C ARG A 78 -7.37 -11.42 17.83
N ALA A 79 -8.02 -10.28 18.05
CA ALA A 79 -9.43 -10.25 18.43
C ALA A 79 -10.33 -10.91 17.38
N ASP A 80 -10.04 -10.71 16.10
CA ASP A 80 -10.80 -11.23 14.97
C ASP A 80 -10.23 -12.55 14.41
N HIS A 81 -9.20 -13.16 15.04
CA HIS A 81 -8.51 -14.37 14.59
C HIS A 81 -7.99 -14.28 13.14
N LEU A 82 -7.49 -13.12 12.71
CA LEU A 82 -7.04 -12.87 11.36
C LEU A 82 -5.58 -13.28 11.12
N ALA A 83 -5.30 -13.80 9.93
CA ALA A 83 -3.96 -14.20 9.50
C ALA A 83 -3.11 -12.98 9.08
N ILE A 84 -2.71 -12.15 10.04
CA ILE A 84 -1.85 -10.97 9.83
C ILE A 84 -0.55 -11.14 10.59
N SER A 85 0.56 -10.86 9.91
CA SER A 85 1.92 -10.82 10.46
C SER A 85 2.45 -9.38 10.43
N PRO A 86 2.29 -8.60 11.51
CA PRO A 86 2.85 -7.25 11.60
C PRO A 86 4.37 -7.31 11.71
N LEU A 87 5.06 -6.49 10.91
CA LEU A 87 6.51 -6.39 10.89
C LEU A 87 6.96 -4.93 11.01
N GLN A 88 7.69 -4.60 12.07
CA GLN A 88 8.31 -3.29 12.19
C GLN A 88 9.59 -3.24 11.35
N ALA A 89 9.58 -2.43 10.30
CA ALA A 89 10.75 -2.22 9.46
C ALA A 89 10.75 -0.82 8.83
N ASP A 90 11.96 -0.29 8.64
CA ASP A 90 12.17 0.89 7.82
C ASP A 90 12.31 0.46 6.36
N LEU A 91 11.34 0.83 5.54
CA LEU A 91 11.29 0.45 4.13
C LEU A 91 12.43 1.04 3.29
N GLU A 92 13.15 2.07 3.79
CA GLU A 92 14.37 2.55 3.14
C GLU A 92 15.50 1.52 3.18
N HIS A 93 15.49 0.66 4.20
CA HIS A 93 16.54 -0.32 4.45
C HIS A 93 16.05 -1.77 4.39
N PHE A 94 14.74 -1.99 4.38
CA PHE A 94 14.16 -3.33 4.34
C PHE A 94 14.12 -3.89 2.92
N ARG A 95 14.54 -5.14 2.78
CA ARG A 95 14.50 -5.85 1.49
C ARG A 95 13.26 -6.73 1.40
N LEU A 96 12.37 -6.39 0.47
CA LEU A 96 11.23 -7.24 0.17
C LEU A 96 11.68 -8.58 -0.45
N PRO A 97 11.11 -9.71 -0.02
CA PRO A 97 11.41 -11.02 -0.61
C PRO A 97 10.92 -11.09 -2.06
N THR A 98 11.64 -11.83 -2.90
CA THR A 98 11.28 -12.02 -4.31
C THR A 98 10.16 -13.04 -4.48
N ALA A 99 9.22 -12.81 -5.40
CA ALA A 99 8.16 -13.74 -5.82
C ALA A 99 7.42 -14.39 -4.64
N ARG A 100 6.96 -13.59 -3.70
CA ARG A 100 6.30 -14.04 -2.47
C ARG A 100 4.82 -13.68 -2.42
N TYR A 101 4.41 -12.57 -3.03
CA TYR A 101 3.08 -12.01 -2.83
C TYR A 101 2.22 -12.14 -4.07
N ALA A 102 0.99 -12.62 -3.88
CA ALA A 102 -0.05 -12.59 -4.89
C ALA A 102 -0.64 -11.17 -5.02
N VAL A 103 -0.64 -10.41 -3.92
CA VAL A 103 -1.14 -9.03 -3.88
C VAL A 103 -0.17 -8.16 -3.10
N ILE A 104 0.11 -6.96 -3.63
CA ILE A 104 0.79 -5.90 -2.87
C ILE A 104 -0.08 -4.66 -2.90
N VAL A 105 -0.40 -4.14 -1.72
CA VAL A 105 -1.13 -2.89 -1.54
C VAL A 105 -0.18 -1.82 -1.05
N ASN A 106 -0.17 -0.66 -1.72
CA ASN A 106 0.58 0.52 -1.32
C ASN A 106 -0.33 1.75 -1.46
N VAL A 107 -0.82 2.26 -0.34
CA VAL A 107 -1.76 3.38 -0.33
C VAL A 107 -1.22 4.53 0.52
N ARG A 108 -1.17 5.72 -0.08
CA ARG A 108 -0.71 6.96 0.57
C ARG A 108 0.74 6.94 1.06
N TYR A 109 1.55 6.05 0.49
CA TYR A 109 2.99 5.98 0.73
C TYR A 109 3.76 6.08 -0.58
N LEU A 110 4.79 6.90 -0.62
CA LEU A 110 5.64 7.07 -1.80
C LEU A 110 7.11 6.98 -1.42
N GLN A 111 7.75 5.94 -1.91
CA GLN A 111 9.20 5.76 -1.89
C GLN A 111 9.62 5.18 -3.24
N ARG A 112 10.23 5.99 -4.07
CA ARG A 112 10.56 5.64 -5.46
C ARG A 112 11.49 4.43 -5.58
N THR A 113 12.38 4.24 -4.64
CA THR A 113 13.29 3.09 -4.59
C THR A 113 12.56 1.75 -4.39
N LEU A 114 11.30 1.75 -3.91
CA LEU A 114 10.51 0.54 -3.72
C LEU A 114 9.87 0.00 -5.00
N TYR A 115 9.72 0.77 -6.07
CA TYR A 115 9.06 0.29 -7.29
C TYR A 115 9.66 -1.03 -7.80
N ALA A 116 10.98 -1.07 -7.97
CA ALA A 116 11.67 -2.29 -8.42
C ALA A 116 11.52 -3.46 -7.41
N ALA A 117 11.50 -3.18 -6.11
CA ALA A 117 11.33 -4.20 -5.08
C ALA A 117 9.90 -4.75 -5.09
N ILE A 118 8.86 -3.90 -5.19
CA ILE A 118 7.45 -4.28 -5.30
C ILE A 118 7.25 -5.19 -6.53
N ARG A 119 7.77 -4.80 -7.68
CA ARG A 119 7.67 -5.59 -8.92
C ARG A 119 8.29 -6.97 -8.78
N ARG A 120 9.47 -7.08 -8.17
CA ARG A 120 10.13 -8.37 -7.91
C ARG A 120 9.43 -9.21 -6.85
N ALA A 121 8.81 -8.57 -5.85
CA ALA A 121 8.17 -9.25 -4.74
C ALA A 121 6.82 -9.90 -5.11
N LEU A 122 6.15 -9.44 -6.17
CA LEU A 122 4.98 -10.11 -6.72
C LEU A 122 5.35 -11.44 -7.35
N VAL A 123 4.50 -12.45 -7.21
CA VAL A 123 4.57 -13.69 -8.01
C VAL A 123 4.15 -13.38 -9.47
N PRO A 124 4.50 -14.22 -10.46
CA PRO A 124 3.87 -14.16 -11.78
C PRO A 124 2.35 -14.22 -11.67
N GLY A 125 1.63 -13.35 -12.35
CA GLY A 125 0.17 -13.18 -12.23
C GLY A 125 -0.29 -12.41 -10.99
N GLY A 126 0.62 -12.02 -10.09
CA GLY A 126 0.31 -11.21 -8.91
C GLY A 126 -0.05 -9.77 -9.26
N VAL A 127 -0.83 -9.11 -8.40
CA VAL A 127 -1.41 -7.79 -8.63
C VAL A 127 -0.88 -6.77 -7.63
N VAL A 128 -0.49 -5.60 -8.13
CA VAL A 128 -0.25 -4.41 -7.31
C VAL A 128 -1.50 -3.53 -7.30
N VAL A 129 -1.87 -3.04 -6.12
CA VAL A 129 -2.86 -1.97 -5.91
C VAL A 129 -2.11 -0.78 -5.34
N PHE A 130 -1.92 0.25 -6.14
CA PHE A 130 -1.13 1.41 -5.76
C PHE A 130 -1.96 2.68 -5.88
N GLU A 131 -2.03 3.46 -4.80
CA GLU A 131 -2.70 4.75 -4.77
C GLU A 131 -1.86 5.74 -3.97
N THR A 132 -1.49 6.88 -4.56
CA THR A 132 -0.83 7.95 -3.81
C THR A 132 -1.07 9.32 -4.44
N PHE A 133 -0.54 10.37 -3.82
CA PHE A 133 -0.82 11.74 -4.18
C PHE A 133 -0.05 12.21 -5.41
N LEU A 134 -0.73 12.93 -6.30
CA LEU A 134 -0.14 13.74 -7.36
C LEU A 134 0.38 15.08 -6.82
N ARG A 135 1.26 15.74 -7.56
CA ARG A 135 1.84 17.03 -7.20
C ARG A 135 0.81 18.15 -7.00
N GLU A 136 -0.32 18.07 -7.69
CA GLU A 136 -1.45 19.00 -7.58
C GLU A 136 -2.08 18.99 -6.18
N GLN A 137 -1.88 17.93 -5.40
CA GLN A 137 -2.36 17.82 -4.01
C GLN A 137 -1.84 18.95 -3.14
N ALA A 138 -0.64 19.46 -3.40
CA ALA A 138 -0.06 20.59 -2.65
C ALA A 138 -0.91 21.86 -2.70
N GLN A 139 -1.80 22.01 -3.69
CA GLN A 139 -2.74 23.13 -3.84
C GLN A 139 -3.96 22.96 -2.93
N LEU A 140 -4.36 21.72 -2.60
CA LEU A 140 -5.49 21.42 -1.74
C LEU A 140 -5.10 21.32 -0.25
N GLY A 141 -3.85 20.93 0.06
CA GLY A 141 -3.43 20.73 1.44
C GLY A 141 -2.18 19.89 1.58
N HIS A 142 -2.22 18.89 2.44
CA HIS A 142 -1.11 17.97 2.67
C HIS A 142 -1.23 16.68 1.83
N PRO A 143 -0.09 16.04 1.50
CA PRO A 143 1.28 16.49 1.72
C PRO A 143 1.69 17.62 0.77
N LYS A 144 2.62 18.49 1.22
CA LYS A 144 3.22 19.57 0.40
C LYS A 144 4.63 19.24 -0.07
N ASN A 145 5.31 18.31 0.62
CA ASN A 145 6.66 17.92 0.25
C ASN A 145 6.63 17.12 -1.07
N ARG A 146 7.33 17.64 -2.07
CA ARG A 146 7.44 17.02 -3.40
C ARG A 146 7.98 15.60 -3.38
N ALA A 147 8.78 15.23 -2.40
CA ALA A 147 9.26 13.86 -2.25
C ALA A 147 8.12 12.83 -2.09
N PHE A 148 6.96 13.26 -1.57
CA PHE A 148 5.77 12.44 -1.36
C PHE A 148 4.68 12.61 -2.43
N LEU A 149 5.01 13.31 -3.52
CA LEU A 149 4.09 13.63 -4.60
C LEU A 149 4.61 13.08 -5.92
N LEU A 150 3.73 12.46 -6.69
CA LEU A 150 4.03 11.95 -8.03
C LEU A 150 3.90 13.05 -9.09
N GLU A 151 4.75 13.00 -10.09
CA GLU A 151 4.50 13.67 -11.35
C GLU A 151 3.42 12.91 -12.15
N PRO A 152 2.60 13.59 -12.97
CA PRO A 152 1.64 12.91 -13.85
C PRO A 152 2.30 11.84 -14.70
N GLY A 153 1.68 10.66 -14.78
CA GLY A 153 2.18 9.50 -15.52
C GLY A 153 3.33 8.74 -14.83
N GLU A 154 3.91 9.25 -13.75
CA GLU A 154 5.06 8.63 -13.07
C GLU A 154 4.72 7.22 -12.55
N LEU A 155 3.54 7.05 -11.96
CA LEU A 155 3.15 5.75 -11.42
C LEU A 155 3.07 4.70 -12.54
N ARG A 156 2.37 5.01 -13.61
CA ARG A 156 2.21 4.12 -14.77
C ARG A 156 3.55 3.78 -15.44
N ALA A 157 4.44 4.76 -15.54
CA ALA A 157 5.77 4.57 -16.15
C ALA A 157 6.65 3.55 -15.42
N ASN A 158 6.41 3.33 -14.12
CA ASN A 158 7.13 2.34 -13.33
C ASN A 158 6.60 0.89 -13.47
N PHE A 159 5.48 0.69 -14.19
CA PHE A 159 4.83 -0.62 -14.40
C PHE A 159 4.47 -0.84 -15.88
N THR A 160 5.32 -0.42 -16.81
CA THR A 160 5.05 -0.45 -18.26
C THR A 160 4.85 -1.85 -18.84
N ASP A 161 5.54 -2.85 -18.28
CA ASP A 161 5.48 -4.27 -18.63
C ASP A 161 4.36 -5.05 -17.90
N PHE A 162 3.61 -4.38 -17.01
CA PHE A 162 2.47 -5.00 -16.32
C PHE A 162 1.18 -4.83 -17.17
N GLU A 163 0.32 -5.83 -17.10
CA GLU A 163 -1.05 -5.73 -17.60
C GLU A 163 -1.84 -4.76 -16.74
N VAL A 164 -2.28 -3.65 -17.32
CA VAL A 164 -3.07 -2.63 -16.60
C VAL A 164 -4.51 -3.09 -16.47
N ILE A 165 -5.00 -3.12 -15.22
CA ILE A 165 -6.41 -3.39 -14.88
C ILE A 165 -7.16 -2.08 -14.69
N GLU A 166 -6.56 -1.14 -13.97
CA GLU A 166 -7.06 0.22 -13.80
C GLU A 166 -5.88 1.19 -13.71
N ASP A 167 -5.99 2.33 -14.39
CA ASP A 167 -5.03 3.43 -14.34
C ASP A 167 -5.80 4.75 -14.43
N THR A 168 -5.77 5.53 -13.36
CA THR A 168 -6.49 6.82 -13.30
C THR A 168 -5.68 7.84 -12.52
N GLU A 169 -5.69 9.07 -13.02
CA GLU A 169 -5.06 10.22 -12.36
C GLU A 169 -6.01 11.41 -12.34
N GLY A 170 -5.95 12.19 -11.27
CA GLY A 170 -6.69 13.45 -11.17
C GLY A 170 -7.35 13.68 -9.83
N LEU A 171 -8.31 14.63 -9.83
CA LEU A 171 -9.09 14.99 -8.66
C LEU A 171 -10.14 13.91 -8.38
N VAL A 172 -10.14 13.41 -7.16
CA VAL A 172 -11.03 12.34 -6.71
C VAL A 172 -11.67 12.73 -5.40
N GLU A 173 -12.97 12.48 -5.26
CA GLU A 173 -13.64 12.54 -3.98
C GLU A 173 -13.25 11.34 -3.13
N THR A 174 -12.86 11.61 -1.88
CA THR A 174 -12.51 10.58 -0.89
C THR A 174 -13.29 10.83 0.39
N GLU A 175 -13.28 9.89 1.32
CA GLU A 175 -13.92 10.04 2.64
C GLU A 175 -13.38 11.24 3.45
N SER A 176 -12.17 11.69 3.13
CA SER A 176 -11.53 12.84 3.78
C SER A 176 -11.64 14.14 2.96
N GLY A 177 -12.50 14.17 1.93
CA GLY A 177 -12.63 15.26 0.97
C GLY A 177 -11.88 14.99 -0.33
N ASN A 178 -11.79 16.02 -1.17
CA ASN A 178 -11.14 15.92 -2.48
C ASN A 178 -9.63 15.74 -2.35
N ALA A 179 -9.06 14.87 -3.19
CA ALA A 179 -7.62 14.65 -3.29
C ALA A 179 -7.19 14.44 -4.75
N TYR A 180 -6.02 14.95 -5.12
CA TYR A 180 -5.37 14.62 -6.37
C TYR A 180 -4.58 13.32 -6.22
N LEU A 181 -5.00 12.26 -6.90
CA LEU A 181 -4.46 10.91 -6.78
C LEU A 181 -4.03 10.33 -8.12
N ALA A 182 -2.94 9.57 -8.09
CA ALA A 182 -2.64 8.54 -9.08
C ALA A 182 -3.04 7.19 -8.49
N ARG A 183 -3.75 6.38 -9.28
CA ARG A 183 -4.28 5.07 -8.93
C ARG A 183 -3.91 4.07 -10.01
N LEU A 184 -3.31 2.98 -9.60
CA LEU A 184 -2.92 1.91 -10.51
C LEU A 184 -3.27 0.56 -9.89
N VAL A 185 -3.98 -0.26 -10.66
CA VAL A 185 -4.10 -1.70 -10.43
C VAL A 185 -3.49 -2.38 -11.64
N ALA A 186 -2.43 -3.15 -11.42
CA ALA A 186 -1.72 -3.78 -12.51
C ALA A 186 -1.26 -5.19 -12.13
N ARG A 187 -1.30 -6.11 -13.10
CA ARG A 187 -0.90 -7.49 -12.94
C ARG A 187 0.48 -7.73 -13.50
N ARG A 188 1.35 -8.35 -12.71
CA ARG A 188 2.62 -8.86 -13.22
C ARG A 188 2.35 -9.95 -14.26
N PRO A 189 2.98 -9.92 -15.45
CA PRO A 189 2.81 -10.98 -16.43
C PRO A 189 3.07 -12.36 -15.82
N ALA A 190 2.25 -13.35 -16.16
CA ALA A 190 2.61 -14.74 -15.97
C ALA A 190 3.90 -15.00 -16.78
N ARG A 191 4.80 -15.87 -16.30
CA ARG A 191 5.96 -16.25 -17.14
C ARG A 191 5.39 -16.74 -18.48
N SER A 192 5.85 -16.12 -19.57
CA SER A 192 5.66 -16.72 -20.88
C SER A 192 6.43 -18.04 -20.86
N ASP A 193 5.78 -19.16 -21.23
CA ASP A 193 6.40 -20.45 -21.44
C ASP A 193 7.31 -20.45 -22.72
N LEU A 194 8.14 -19.41 -22.83
CA LEU A 194 9.09 -19.23 -23.93
C LEU A 194 10.48 -18.96 -23.34
N ASP A 195 11.08 -20.01 -22.79
CA ASP A 195 12.52 -20.23 -22.65
C ASP A 195 12.80 -21.74 -22.68
#